data_47cbeacfb60aebfe111f1826568e2a1c
#
_entry.id   47cbeacfb60aebfe111f1826568e2a1c
#
_cell.length_a   1.000
_cell.length_b   1.000
_cell.length_c   1.000
_cell.angle_alpha   90.00
_cell.angle_beta   90.00
_cell.angle_gamma   90.00
#
_symmetry.space_group_name_H-M   'P 1'
#
loop_
_entity.id
_entity.type
_entity.pdbx_description
1 polymer ?
#
loop_
_entity_poly.entity_id
_entity_poly.type
_entity_poly.pdbx_seq_one_letter_code
_entity_poly.pdbx_strand_id
1 'polypeptide(L)'
;MALVSSQLYRDHMIEVKRRFRAIDRILGAKKPRTLTAEFDDEFMWLQLRQIVELVAYSAITADEERYAALRREQDKNADYRVDSKPAKVLKHLSQISPHFLPKSLGVMVPLADGTKHFESGPEVAVLERFLDIHDTAGQHLHAINPFDEEDVKDLKFRIAAARRRIGTETRYLKGVLWDHAKVGLQFQPGASPRELENAEQAWIVKFGAPDTDGIQMMLAKGT
;
A
#
# COMPACT_ATOMS: atom_id res chain seq x y z
N MET A 1 22.82 -3.46 -2.23
CA MET A 1 21.43 -3.88 -1.87
C MET A 1 20.52 -2.68 -1.62
N ALA A 2 20.81 -1.72 -0.76
CA ALA A 2 19.92 -0.58 -0.45
C ALA A 2 19.42 0.23 -1.67
N LEU A 3 20.26 0.44 -2.70
CA LEU A 3 19.86 1.13 -3.93
C LEU A 3 18.83 0.34 -4.76
N VAL A 4 18.94 -0.99 -4.77
CA VAL A 4 18.00 -1.86 -5.50
C VAL A 4 16.64 -1.86 -4.80
N SER A 5 16.61 -1.95 -3.47
CA SER A 5 15.38 -1.95 -2.68
C SER A 5 14.64 -0.61 -2.80
N SER A 6 15.35 0.53 -2.77
CA SER A 6 14.75 1.84 -2.95
C SER A 6 14.18 2.04 -4.36
N GLN A 7 14.84 1.51 -5.39
CA GLN A 7 14.33 1.56 -6.76
C GLN A 7 13.06 0.72 -6.92
N LEU A 8 13.04 -0.51 -6.38
CA LEU A 8 11.85 -1.36 -6.40
C LEU A 8 10.66 -0.71 -5.69
N TYR A 9 10.91 -0.12 -4.50
CA TYR A 9 9.88 0.63 -3.79
C TYR A 9 9.33 1.77 -4.64
N ARG A 10 10.23 2.55 -5.24
CA ARG A 10 9.87 3.67 -6.12
C ARG A 10 9.01 3.22 -7.30
N ASP A 11 9.39 2.14 -7.97
CA ASP A 11 8.68 1.62 -9.14
C ASP A 11 7.26 1.14 -8.76
N HIS A 12 7.11 0.48 -7.60
CA HIS A 12 5.80 0.13 -7.07
C HIS A 12 4.95 1.38 -6.77
N MET A 13 5.52 2.44 -6.20
CA MET A 13 4.77 3.67 -5.90
C MET A 13 4.38 4.44 -7.19
N ILE A 14 5.19 4.40 -8.24
CA ILE A 14 4.82 4.91 -9.56
C ILE A 14 3.60 4.14 -10.09
N GLU A 15 3.61 2.82 -9.97
CA GLU A 15 2.50 1.99 -10.41
C GLU A 15 1.23 2.24 -9.58
N VAL A 16 1.35 2.39 -8.25
CA VAL A 16 0.24 2.79 -7.38
C VAL A 16 -0.39 4.11 -7.85
N LYS A 17 0.43 5.12 -8.16
CA LYS A 17 -0.05 6.41 -8.68
C LYS A 17 -0.81 6.26 -10.00
N ARG A 18 -0.31 5.43 -10.93
CA ARG A 18 -1.00 5.14 -12.20
C ARG A 18 -2.36 4.52 -11.98
N ARG A 19 -2.48 3.61 -11.00
CA ARG A 19 -3.76 2.96 -10.65
C ARG A 19 -4.75 3.95 -10.06
N PHE A 20 -4.32 4.86 -9.19
CA PHE A 20 -5.18 5.95 -8.71
C PHE A 20 -5.70 6.81 -9.87
N ARG A 21 -4.84 7.15 -10.83
CA ARG A 21 -5.26 7.91 -12.04
C ARG A 21 -6.29 7.16 -12.88
N ALA A 22 -6.16 5.84 -12.99
CA ALA A 22 -7.15 5.02 -13.70
C ALA A 22 -8.51 5.08 -13.00
N ILE A 23 -8.53 4.93 -11.68
CA ILE A 23 -9.77 5.07 -10.87
C ILE A 23 -10.37 6.47 -11.03
N ASP A 24 -9.57 7.53 -10.88
CA ASP A 24 -10.05 8.91 -10.99
C ASP A 24 -10.70 9.22 -12.33
N ARG A 25 -10.10 8.71 -13.43
CA ARG A 25 -10.66 8.88 -14.78
C ARG A 25 -12.04 8.24 -14.94
N ILE A 26 -12.28 7.13 -14.25
CA ILE A 26 -13.58 6.46 -14.27
C ILE A 26 -14.56 7.18 -13.34
N LEU A 27 -14.16 7.51 -12.11
CA LEU A 27 -15.00 8.22 -11.16
C LEU A 27 -15.45 9.60 -11.69
N GLY A 28 -14.58 10.30 -12.41
CA GLY A 28 -14.87 11.60 -13.02
C GLY A 28 -15.62 11.54 -14.35
N ALA A 29 -15.89 10.35 -14.88
CA ALA A 29 -16.54 10.20 -16.18
C ALA A 29 -18.06 10.34 -16.09
N LYS A 30 -18.65 11.06 -17.05
CA LYS A 30 -20.13 11.19 -17.18
C LYS A 30 -20.81 9.96 -17.75
N LYS A 31 -20.06 9.10 -18.44
CA LYS A 31 -20.54 7.85 -19.06
C LYS A 31 -19.55 6.74 -18.73
N PRO A 32 -19.98 5.49 -18.73
CA PRO A 32 -19.06 4.36 -18.54
C PRO A 32 -17.87 4.42 -19.51
N ARG A 33 -16.71 4.08 -19.01
CA ARG A 33 -15.47 4.02 -19.79
C ARG A 33 -15.22 2.64 -20.40
N THR A 34 -15.85 1.62 -19.79
CA THR A 34 -15.99 0.29 -20.34
C THR A 34 -17.36 0.15 -21.00
N LEU A 35 -17.93 -1.04 -21.06
CA LEU A 35 -19.26 -1.26 -21.66
C LEU A 35 -20.39 -0.80 -20.78
N THR A 36 -20.27 -1.01 -19.45
CA THR A 36 -21.29 -0.68 -18.45
C THR A 36 -20.70 -0.07 -17.20
N ALA A 37 -21.52 0.49 -16.34
CA ALA A 37 -21.08 1.03 -15.06
C ALA A 37 -20.56 -0.08 -14.11
N GLU A 38 -21.14 -1.27 -14.21
CA GLU A 38 -20.73 -2.44 -13.44
C GLU A 38 -19.30 -2.86 -13.79
N PHE A 39 -18.95 -2.94 -15.06
CA PHE A 39 -17.59 -3.25 -15.51
C PHE A 39 -16.58 -2.16 -15.14
N ASP A 40 -17.01 -0.88 -15.11
CA ASP A 40 -16.19 0.19 -14.56
C ASP A 40 -15.91 -0.05 -13.07
N ASP A 41 -16.90 -0.49 -12.29
CA ASP A 41 -16.76 -0.75 -10.87
C ASP A 41 -15.85 -1.97 -10.62
N GLU A 42 -16.01 -3.06 -11.37
CA GLU A 42 -15.10 -4.22 -11.33
C GLU A 42 -13.65 -3.82 -11.66
N PHE A 43 -13.46 -3.02 -12.72
CA PHE A 43 -12.13 -2.54 -13.05
C PHE A 43 -11.53 -1.70 -11.91
N MET A 44 -12.29 -0.83 -11.28
CA MET A 44 -11.81 -0.02 -10.16
C MET A 44 -11.50 -0.86 -8.93
N TRP A 45 -12.31 -1.89 -8.62
CA TRP A 45 -11.99 -2.86 -7.56
C TRP A 45 -10.69 -3.61 -7.83
N LEU A 46 -10.46 -4.01 -9.09
CA LEU A 46 -9.18 -4.60 -9.48
C LEU A 46 -8.01 -3.64 -9.22
N GLN A 47 -8.16 -2.34 -9.53
CA GLN A 47 -7.10 -1.36 -9.24
C GLN A 47 -6.85 -1.22 -7.74
N LEU A 48 -7.90 -1.13 -6.91
CA LEU A 48 -7.78 -1.04 -5.44
C LEU A 48 -7.07 -2.28 -4.86
N ARG A 49 -7.46 -3.48 -5.30
CA ARG A 49 -6.81 -4.72 -4.91
C ARG A 49 -5.31 -4.69 -5.23
N GLN A 50 -4.96 -4.32 -6.45
CA GLN A 50 -3.57 -4.26 -6.89
C GLN A 50 -2.77 -3.15 -6.18
N ILE A 51 -3.40 -2.05 -5.75
CA ILE A 51 -2.75 -1.05 -4.89
C ILE A 51 -2.35 -1.68 -3.55
N VAL A 52 -3.25 -2.43 -2.90
CA VAL A 52 -2.95 -3.13 -1.65
C VAL A 52 -1.84 -4.17 -1.83
N GLU A 53 -1.86 -4.93 -2.92
CA GLU A 53 -0.82 -5.90 -3.28
C GLU A 53 0.54 -5.22 -3.45
N LEU A 54 0.60 -4.10 -4.18
CA LEU A 54 1.82 -3.33 -4.39
C LEU A 54 2.36 -2.75 -3.07
N VAL A 55 1.49 -2.27 -2.17
CA VAL A 55 1.90 -1.81 -0.83
C VAL A 55 2.49 -2.96 -0.02
N ALA A 56 1.87 -4.15 -0.03
CA ALA A 56 2.38 -5.32 0.67
C ALA A 56 3.77 -5.74 0.16
N TYR A 57 3.94 -5.84 -1.15
CA TYR A 57 5.23 -6.23 -1.73
C TYR A 57 6.30 -5.16 -1.58
N SER A 58 5.94 -3.87 -1.70
CA SER A 58 6.88 -2.78 -1.47
C SER A 58 7.35 -2.72 -0.02
N ALA A 59 6.51 -3.11 0.94
CA ALA A 59 6.90 -3.16 2.34
C ALA A 59 8.01 -4.19 2.61
N ILE A 60 8.04 -5.31 1.86
CA ILE A 60 9.15 -6.29 1.95
C ILE A 60 10.48 -5.62 1.59
N THR A 61 10.51 -4.73 0.60
CA THR A 61 11.76 -4.13 0.13
C THR A 61 12.48 -3.31 1.19
N ALA A 62 11.77 -2.77 2.16
CA ALA A 62 12.34 -2.01 3.27
C ALA A 62 12.83 -2.92 4.42
N ASP A 63 12.26 -4.13 4.55
CA ASP A 63 12.49 -5.07 5.64
C ASP A 63 12.93 -6.45 5.11
N GLU A 64 13.56 -6.52 3.93
CA GLU A 64 13.82 -7.75 3.17
C GLU A 64 14.56 -8.82 4.00
N GLU A 65 15.66 -8.46 4.68
CA GLU A 65 16.46 -9.41 5.44
C GLU A 65 15.70 -10.00 6.64
N ARG A 66 14.92 -9.15 7.35
CA ARG A 66 14.06 -9.58 8.46
C ARG A 66 12.93 -10.47 7.98
N TYR A 67 12.31 -10.11 6.88
CA TYR A 67 11.24 -10.91 6.27
C TYR A 67 11.76 -12.28 5.84
N ALA A 68 12.93 -12.32 5.18
CA ALA A 68 13.59 -13.56 4.79
C ALA A 68 13.98 -14.42 6.01
N ALA A 69 14.44 -13.80 7.10
CA ALA A 69 14.75 -14.52 8.34
C ALA A 69 13.49 -15.14 8.97
N LEU A 70 12.42 -14.36 9.13
CA LEU A 70 11.14 -14.86 9.66
C LEU A 70 10.60 -16.04 8.83
N ARG A 71 10.68 -15.93 7.51
CA ARG A 71 10.21 -17.01 6.62
C ARG A 71 11.03 -18.29 6.77
N ARG A 72 12.33 -18.18 6.94
CA ARG A 72 13.22 -19.34 7.20
C ARG A 72 13.02 -19.99 8.57
N GLU A 73 12.64 -19.21 9.58
CA GLU A 73 12.26 -19.75 10.90
C GLU A 73 10.99 -20.61 10.82
N GLN A 74 10.02 -20.19 9.99
CA GLN A 74 8.76 -20.90 9.80
C GLN A 74 8.92 -22.16 8.92
N ASP A 75 9.76 -22.08 7.91
CA ASP A 75 10.12 -23.17 7.00
C ASP A 75 11.53 -22.95 6.46
N LYS A 76 12.45 -23.86 6.78
CA LYS A 76 13.86 -23.76 6.35
C LYS A 76 14.05 -23.70 4.84
N ASN A 77 13.08 -24.22 4.07
CA ASN A 77 13.11 -24.21 2.61
C ASN A 77 12.26 -23.07 2.00
N ALA A 78 11.71 -22.17 2.83
CA ALA A 78 10.87 -21.09 2.32
C ALA A 78 11.69 -20.12 1.46
N ASP A 79 11.25 -19.92 0.24
CA ASP A 79 11.65 -18.78 -0.57
C ASP A 79 10.59 -17.68 -0.49
N TYR A 80 10.90 -16.61 0.24
CA TYR A 80 9.99 -15.49 0.42
C TYR A 80 9.64 -14.76 -0.90
N ARG A 81 10.44 -14.94 -1.96
CA ARG A 81 10.23 -14.33 -3.27
C ARG A 81 9.00 -14.89 -3.99
N VAL A 82 8.54 -16.07 -3.59
CA VAL A 82 7.32 -16.69 -4.13
C VAL A 82 6.08 -16.42 -3.27
N ASP A 83 6.20 -15.63 -2.21
CA ASP A 83 5.06 -15.24 -1.38
C ASP A 83 4.11 -14.35 -2.19
N SER A 84 2.97 -14.90 -2.60
CA SER A 84 1.99 -14.26 -3.50
C SER A 84 0.69 -13.85 -2.82
N LYS A 85 0.55 -14.08 -1.50
CA LYS A 85 -0.66 -13.75 -0.74
C LYS A 85 -0.46 -12.47 0.07
N PRO A 86 -0.95 -11.29 -0.37
CA PRO A 86 -0.70 -10.00 0.27
C PRO A 86 -1.11 -9.97 1.74
N ALA A 87 -2.24 -10.57 2.09
CA ALA A 87 -2.70 -10.65 3.47
C ALA A 87 -1.71 -11.39 4.38
N LYS A 88 -1.11 -12.50 3.87
CA LYS A 88 -0.10 -13.25 4.61
C LYS A 88 1.19 -12.45 4.75
N VAL A 89 1.60 -11.77 3.68
CA VAL A 89 2.79 -10.88 3.67
C VAL A 89 2.63 -9.78 4.71
N LEU A 90 1.52 -9.05 4.71
CA LEU A 90 1.26 -7.96 5.66
C LEU A 90 1.21 -8.47 7.11
N LYS A 91 0.61 -9.64 7.37
CA LYS A 91 0.60 -10.26 8.69
C LYS A 91 2.00 -10.66 9.17
N HIS A 92 2.85 -11.16 8.29
CA HIS A 92 4.24 -11.47 8.64
C HIS A 92 5.04 -10.20 8.91
N LEU A 93 4.88 -9.16 8.08
CA LEU A 93 5.56 -7.89 8.27
C LEU A 93 5.17 -7.21 9.59
N SER A 94 3.91 -7.31 10.02
CA SER A 94 3.45 -6.77 11.30
C SER A 94 4.12 -7.41 12.53
N GLN A 95 4.67 -8.63 12.38
CA GLN A 95 5.41 -9.32 13.44
C GLN A 95 6.86 -8.84 13.59
N ILE A 96 7.43 -8.28 12.54
CA ILE A 96 8.86 -7.92 12.49
C ILE A 96 9.13 -6.42 12.51
N SER A 97 8.14 -5.60 12.19
CA SER A 97 8.29 -4.15 12.15
C SER A 97 6.99 -3.44 12.56
N PRO A 98 7.02 -2.55 13.57
CA PRO A 98 5.87 -1.72 13.93
C PRO A 98 5.53 -0.69 12.82
N HIS A 99 6.48 -0.42 11.92
CA HIS A 99 6.38 0.57 10.84
C HIS A 99 6.30 -0.06 9.46
N PHE A 100 5.74 -1.29 9.37
CA PHE A 100 5.64 -2.02 8.11
C PHE A 100 4.70 -1.35 7.09
N LEU A 101 3.71 -0.61 7.53
CA LEU A 101 2.83 0.20 6.67
C LEU A 101 3.39 1.61 6.46
N PRO A 102 3.05 2.26 5.34
CA PRO A 102 3.39 3.66 5.09
C PRO A 102 2.79 4.58 6.16
N LYS A 103 3.54 5.58 6.59
CA LYS A 103 3.06 6.63 7.51
C LYS A 103 2.73 7.87 6.70
N SER A 104 1.47 8.28 6.69
CA SER A 104 1.02 9.50 6.00
C SER A 104 1.71 10.74 6.57
N LEU A 105 2.10 11.65 5.70
CA LEU A 105 2.77 12.90 6.03
C LEU A 105 1.86 14.09 5.72
N GLY A 106 1.83 15.04 6.65
CA GLY A 106 1.21 16.34 6.50
C GLY A 106 2.18 17.40 6.01
N VAL A 107 1.97 18.63 6.47
CA VAL A 107 2.79 19.78 6.11
C VAL A 107 4.20 19.63 6.69
N MET A 108 5.19 20.00 5.90
CA MET A 108 6.58 20.09 6.36
C MET A 108 6.80 21.42 7.06
N VAL A 109 7.24 21.37 8.31
CA VAL A 109 7.56 22.54 9.14
C VAL A 109 9.08 22.58 9.37
N PRO A 110 9.77 23.66 9.00
CA PRO A 110 11.17 23.83 9.36
C PRO A 110 11.28 24.12 10.87
N LEU A 111 12.21 23.47 11.54
CA LEU A 111 12.53 23.73 12.95
C LEU A 111 13.67 24.73 13.10
N ALA A 112 13.83 25.31 14.29
CA ALA A 112 14.81 26.34 14.57
C ALA A 112 16.28 25.90 14.40
N ASP A 113 16.53 24.59 14.51
CA ASP A 113 17.85 23.96 14.32
C ASP A 113 18.15 23.64 12.84
N GLY A 114 17.26 24.02 11.91
CA GLY A 114 17.38 23.73 10.49
C GLY A 114 16.90 22.34 10.07
N THR A 115 16.45 21.51 11.01
CA THR A 115 15.82 20.23 10.69
C THR A 115 14.42 20.43 10.12
N LYS A 116 13.88 19.39 9.46
CA LYS A 116 12.54 19.42 8.86
C LYS A 116 11.66 18.42 9.58
N HIS A 117 10.56 18.90 10.14
CA HIS A 117 9.53 18.06 10.76
C HIS A 117 8.34 17.94 9.80
N PHE A 118 7.74 16.76 9.75
CA PHE A 118 6.48 16.53 9.04
C PHE A 118 5.37 16.33 10.07
N GLU A 119 4.31 17.09 9.95
CA GLU A 119 3.08 16.83 10.70
C GLU A 119 2.48 15.49 10.29
N SER A 120 1.56 14.97 11.12
CA SER A 120 0.78 13.79 10.75
C SER A 120 -0.08 14.09 9.53
N GLY A 121 -0.12 13.15 8.60
CA GLY A 121 -0.96 13.25 7.42
C GLY A 121 -2.45 13.02 7.70
N PRO A 122 -3.28 13.12 6.66
CA PRO A 122 -4.75 13.10 6.82
C PRO A 122 -5.32 11.74 7.24
N GLU A 123 -4.60 10.65 7.00
CA GLU A 123 -5.09 9.30 7.27
C GLU A 123 -4.02 8.43 7.93
N VAL A 124 -4.46 7.50 8.77
CA VAL A 124 -3.57 6.50 9.39
C VAL A 124 -3.71 5.18 8.64
N ALA A 125 -2.58 4.58 8.28
CA ALA A 125 -2.57 3.25 7.69
C ALA A 125 -2.95 2.20 8.75
N VAL A 126 -4.02 1.45 8.50
CA VAL A 126 -4.55 0.40 9.38
C VAL A 126 -4.56 -0.93 8.64
N LEU A 127 -3.91 -1.96 9.21
CA LEU A 127 -3.77 -3.28 8.59
C LEU A 127 -5.12 -3.87 8.21
N GLU A 128 -6.06 -3.87 9.15
CA GLU A 128 -7.40 -4.45 8.97
C GLU A 128 -8.13 -3.80 7.79
N ARG A 129 -7.96 -2.49 7.60
CA ARG A 129 -8.59 -1.78 6.47
C ARG A 129 -7.95 -2.13 5.13
N PHE A 130 -6.63 -2.30 5.08
CA PHE A 130 -5.97 -2.80 3.86
C PHE A 130 -6.46 -4.21 3.50
N LEU A 131 -6.58 -5.10 4.50
CA LEU A 131 -7.10 -6.45 4.29
C LEU A 131 -8.57 -6.43 3.85
N ASP A 132 -9.42 -5.61 4.48
CA ASP A 132 -10.83 -5.46 4.12
C ASP A 132 -11.02 -4.95 2.68
N ILE A 133 -10.21 -3.96 2.25
CA ILE A 133 -10.22 -3.49 0.85
C ILE A 133 -9.85 -4.62 -0.10
N HIS A 134 -8.80 -5.38 0.20
CA HIS A 134 -8.34 -6.50 -0.63
C HIS A 134 -9.40 -7.59 -0.74
N ASP A 135 -10.00 -7.99 0.37
CA ASP A 135 -10.99 -9.05 0.43
C ASP A 135 -12.31 -8.63 -0.23
N THR A 136 -12.76 -7.40 0.02
CA THR A 136 -13.94 -6.82 -0.66
C THR A 136 -13.72 -6.78 -2.18
N ALA A 137 -12.57 -6.32 -2.63
CA ALA A 137 -12.26 -6.34 -4.06
C ALA A 137 -12.30 -7.76 -4.62
N GLY A 138 -11.79 -8.76 -3.87
CA GLY A 138 -11.90 -10.17 -4.22
C GLY A 138 -13.35 -10.59 -4.44
N GLN A 139 -14.25 -10.25 -3.51
CA GLN A 139 -15.68 -10.58 -3.60
C GLN A 139 -16.37 -9.97 -4.83
N HIS A 140 -15.94 -8.77 -5.27
CA HIS A 140 -16.48 -8.13 -6.47
C HIS A 140 -15.91 -8.70 -7.79
N LEU A 141 -14.74 -9.34 -7.74
CA LEU A 141 -14.05 -9.87 -8.91
C LEU A 141 -14.32 -11.35 -9.16
N HIS A 142 -14.87 -12.07 -8.17
CA HIS A 142 -15.23 -13.47 -8.32
C HIS A 142 -16.65 -13.61 -8.88
N ALA A 143 -16.81 -14.57 -9.79
CA ALA A 143 -18.13 -15.00 -10.24
C ALA A 143 -18.93 -15.54 -9.05
N ILE A 144 -20.20 -15.20 -9.02
CA ILE A 144 -21.12 -15.64 -7.98
C ILE A 144 -21.55 -17.07 -8.24
N ASN A 145 -21.53 -17.89 -7.20
CA ASN A 145 -22.14 -19.20 -7.27
C ASN A 145 -23.67 -19.06 -7.28
N PRO A 146 -24.38 -19.41 -8.38
CA PRO A 146 -25.82 -19.22 -8.48
C PRO A 146 -26.61 -20.11 -7.50
N PHE A 147 -25.96 -21.07 -6.88
CA PHE A 147 -26.57 -21.96 -5.88
C PHE A 147 -26.36 -21.48 -4.44
N ASP A 148 -25.61 -20.41 -4.24
CA ASP A 148 -25.45 -19.75 -2.94
C ASP A 148 -26.49 -18.62 -2.83
N GLU A 149 -27.59 -18.91 -2.12
CA GLU A 149 -28.70 -17.97 -1.99
C GLU A 149 -28.32 -16.68 -1.26
N GLU A 150 -27.37 -16.71 -0.33
CA GLU A 150 -26.89 -15.54 0.38
C GLU A 150 -26.08 -14.65 -0.56
N ASP A 151 -25.16 -15.21 -1.33
CA ASP A 151 -24.37 -14.51 -2.33
C ASP A 151 -25.26 -13.83 -3.38
N VAL A 152 -26.31 -14.50 -3.85
CA VAL A 152 -27.25 -13.95 -4.84
C VAL A 152 -28.08 -12.81 -4.27
N LYS A 153 -28.53 -12.89 -3.01
CA LYS A 153 -29.27 -11.79 -2.34
C LYS A 153 -28.38 -10.58 -2.13
N ASP A 154 -27.16 -10.78 -1.68
CA ASP A 154 -26.22 -9.71 -1.39
C ASP A 154 -25.66 -9.02 -2.64
N LEU A 155 -25.70 -9.68 -3.81
CA LEU A 155 -25.21 -9.15 -5.05
C LEU A 155 -25.79 -7.77 -5.39
N LYS A 156 -27.13 -7.65 -5.36
CA LYS A 156 -27.82 -6.40 -5.72
C LYS A 156 -27.42 -5.27 -4.78
N PHE A 157 -27.27 -5.57 -3.50
CA PHE A 157 -26.85 -4.60 -2.50
C PHE A 157 -25.39 -4.19 -2.70
N ARG A 158 -24.50 -5.17 -2.95
CA ARG A 158 -23.07 -4.93 -3.22
C ARG A 158 -22.88 -4.06 -4.45
N ILE A 159 -23.57 -4.35 -5.56
CA ILE A 159 -23.51 -3.54 -6.78
C ILE A 159 -23.98 -2.10 -6.50
N ALA A 160 -25.12 -1.92 -5.82
CA ALA A 160 -25.65 -0.60 -5.53
C ALA A 160 -24.74 0.25 -4.62
N ALA A 161 -23.97 -0.39 -3.72
CA ALA A 161 -23.03 0.25 -2.81
C ALA A 161 -21.63 0.43 -3.40
N ALA A 162 -21.27 -0.33 -4.44
CA ALA A 162 -19.91 -0.47 -4.95
C ALA A 162 -19.24 0.87 -5.26
N ARG A 163 -19.88 1.70 -6.06
CA ARG A 163 -19.33 3.00 -6.51
C ARG A 163 -19.02 3.93 -5.33
N ARG A 164 -19.89 4.00 -4.33
CA ARG A 164 -19.67 4.81 -3.12
C ARG A 164 -18.50 4.28 -2.32
N ARG A 165 -18.43 2.95 -2.12
CA ARG A 165 -17.37 2.31 -1.37
C ARG A 165 -16.02 2.48 -2.08
N ILE A 166 -15.94 2.27 -3.39
CA ILE A 166 -14.74 2.54 -4.21
C ILE A 166 -14.23 3.96 -3.98
N GLY A 167 -15.12 4.96 -4.06
CA GLY A 167 -14.74 6.36 -3.82
C GLY A 167 -14.21 6.61 -2.41
N THR A 168 -14.78 5.96 -1.40
CA THR A 168 -14.34 6.05 -0.01
C THR A 168 -12.96 5.41 0.20
N GLU A 169 -12.76 4.19 -0.31
CA GLU A 169 -11.48 3.48 -0.16
C GLU A 169 -10.37 4.12 -1.00
N THR A 170 -10.70 4.65 -2.17
CA THR A 170 -9.74 5.43 -2.98
C THR A 170 -9.25 6.67 -2.23
N ARG A 171 -10.17 7.40 -1.58
CA ARG A 171 -9.81 8.59 -0.79
C ARG A 171 -8.94 8.23 0.39
N TYR A 172 -9.28 7.17 1.12
CA TYR A 172 -8.48 6.66 2.22
C TYR A 172 -7.07 6.27 1.78
N LEU A 173 -6.95 5.42 0.77
CA LEU A 173 -5.63 4.97 0.29
C LEU A 173 -4.80 6.15 -0.25
N LYS A 174 -5.41 7.14 -0.90
CA LYS A 174 -4.73 8.38 -1.27
C LYS A 174 -4.28 9.17 -0.05
N GLY A 175 -5.12 9.31 0.96
CA GLY A 175 -4.78 9.98 2.22
C GLY A 175 -3.58 9.35 2.92
N VAL A 176 -3.43 8.02 2.81
CA VAL A 176 -2.26 7.30 3.35
C VAL A 176 -1.02 7.43 2.46
N LEU A 177 -1.16 7.34 1.13
CA LEU A 177 -0.06 7.07 0.21
C LEU A 177 0.42 8.29 -0.59
N TRP A 178 -0.35 9.38 -0.67
CA TRP A 178 -0.03 10.50 -1.55
C TRP A 178 1.27 11.21 -1.16
N ASP A 179 1.41 11.49 0.13
CA ASP A 179 2.63 11.95 0.76
C ASP A 179 2.88 11.07 1.99
N HIS A 180 3.90 10.24 1.95
CA HIS A 180 4.15 9.29 3.03
C HIS A 180 5.64 9.05 3.31
N ALA A 181 5.91 8.59 4.52
CA ALA A 181 7.19 8.01 4.90
C ALA A 181 7.06 6.48 4.95
N LYS A 182 8.01 5.76 4.36
CA LYS A 182 8.24 4.34 4.64
C LYS A 182 9.49 4.23 5.48
N VAL A 183 9.28 3.91 6.75
CA VAL A 183 10.37 3.64 7.69
C VAL A 183 10.89 2.23 7.42
N GLY A 184 12.17 2.09 7.17
CA GLY A 184 12.86 0.83 7.02
C GLY A 184 14.06 0.81 7.95
N LEU A 185 14.19 -0.24 8.73
CA LEU A 185 15.39 -0.47 9.53
C LEU A 185 16.42 -1.09 8.59
N GLN A 186 17.46 -0.35 8.23
CA GLN A 186 18.61 -0.96 7.57
C GLN A 186 19.31 -1.87 8.57
N PHE A 187 19.22 -3.17 8.31
CA PHE A 187 19.97 -4.17 9.06
C PHE A 187 21.45 -4.05 8.68
N GLN A 188 22.28 -3.55 9.60
CA GLN A 188 23.70 -3.75 9.52
C GLN A 188 24.01 -5.10 10.17
N PRO A 189 24.58 -6.08 9.44
CA PRO A 189 24.97 -7.35 10.03
C PRO A 189 25.90 -7.11 11.23
N GLY A 190 25.50 -7.60 12.41
CA GLY A 190 26.26 -7.44 13.64
C GLY A 190 25.93 -6.21 14.50
N ALA A 191 25.01 -5.33 14.06
CA ALA A 191 24.56 -4.22 14.88
C ALA A 191 23.71 -4.70 16.07
N SER A 192 23.93 -4.11 17.23
CA SER A 192 23.13 -4.37 18.42
C SER A 192 21.70 -3.78 18.24
N PRO A 193 20.67 -4.27 18.98
CA PRO A 193 19.34 -3.69 18.97
C PRO A 193 19.31 -2.18 19.23
N ARG A 194 20.23 -1.66 20.06
CA ARG A 194 20.38 -0.22 20.36
C ARG A 194 20.91 0.59 19.19
N GLU A 195 21.82 0.02 18.41
CA GLU A 195 22.35 0.66 17.19
C GLU A 195 21.30 0.65 16.07
N LEU A 196 20.40 -0.34 16.06
CA LEU A 196 19.29 -0.41 15.12
C LEU A 196 18.19 0.62 15.44
N GLU A 197 17.93 0.93 16.70
CA GLU A 197 17.00 1.98 17.12
C GLU A 197 17.43 3.38 16.64
N ASN A 198 18.73 3.61 16.52
CA ASN A 198 19.30 4.91 16.10
C ASN A 198 19.57 5.01 14.57
N ALA A 199 19.35 3.94 13.80
CA ALA A 199 19.63 3.89 12.37
C ALA A 199 18.36 3.92 11.50
N GLU A 200 17.26 4.51 12.00
CA GLU A 200 16.04 4.61 11.24
C GLU A 200 16.25 5.46 9.98
N GLN A 201 16.28 4.81 8.84
CA GLN A 201 16.19 5.48 7.55
C GLN A 201 14.74 5.44 7.10
N ALA A 202 14.24 6.58 6.66
CA ALA A 202 12.92 6.66 6.07
C ALA A 202 13.01 7.11 4.61
N TRP A 203 12.25 6.48 3.76
CA TRP A 203 12.00 7.00 2.42
C TRP A 203 10.79 7.91 2.48
N ILE A 204 10.97 9.19 2.19
CA ILE A 204 9.88 10.15 2.04
C ILE A 204 9.49 10.14 0.57
N VAL A 205 8.22 9.83 0.33
CA VAL A 205 7.64 9.72 -1.01
C VAL A 205 6.55 10.76 -1.18
N LYS A 206 6.61 11.50 -2.29
CA LYS A 206 5.60 12.47 -2.70
C LYS A 206 5.14 12.16 -4.12
N PHE A 207 3.85 11.93 -4.28
CA PHE A 207 3.28 11.66 -5.61
C PHE A 207 3.20 12.93 -6.47
N GLY A 208 3.12 14.12 -5.85
CA GLY A 208 3.06 15.39 -6.56
C GLY A 208 1.77 15.55 -7.38
N ALA A 209 1.86 16.23 -8.53
CA ALA A 209 0.69 16.49 -9.36
C ALA A 209 0.01 15.19 -9.86
N PRO A 210 -1.34 15.11 -9.83
CA PRO A 210 -2.06 13.87 -10.18
C PRO A 210 -1.90 13.44 -11.64
N ASP A 211 -1.64 14.38 -12.53
CA ASP A 211 -1.57 14.17 -13.99
C ASP A 211 -0.17 13.75 -14.50
N THR A 212 0.85 13.80 -13.63
CA THR A 212 2.22 13.39 -13.96
C THR A 212 2.49 11.93 -13.57
N ASP A 213 3.37 11.24 -14.29
CA ASP A 213 3.77 9.86 -13.96
C ASP A 213 4.87 9.79 -12.89
N GLY A 214 5.65 10.86 -12.73
CA GLY A 214 6.76 10.89 -11.79
C GLY A 214 6.31 10.99 -10.32
N ILE A 215 7.17 10.49 -9.44
CA ILE A 215 7.12 10.69 -8.00
C ILE A 215 8.47 11.23 -7.52
N GLN A 216 8.45 11.95 -6.41
CA GLN A 216 9.67 12.33 -5.69
C GLN A 216 9.90 11.33 -4.57
N MET A 217 11.13 10.87 -4.44
CA MET A 217 11.54 10.00 -3.34
C MET A 217 12.85 10.49 -2.77
N MET A 218 12.90 10.69 -1.47
CA MET A 218 14.05 11.21 -0.73
C MET A 218 14.38 10.29 0.42
N LEU A 219 15.66 10.12 0.70
CA LEU A 219 16.13 9.43 1.90
C LEU A 219 16.18 10.46 3.04
N ALA A 220 15.44 10.22 4.11
CA ALA A 220 15.58 10.92 5.37
C ALA A 220 16.40 10.05 6.33
N LYS A 221 17.39 10.65 6.99
CA LYS A 221 18.09 10.03 8.12
C LYS A 221 17.43 10.56 9.38
N GLY A 222 17.06 9.66 10.29
CA GLY A 222 16.70 10.04 11.65
C GLY A 222 17.91 10.68 12.34
N THR A 223 17.67 11.72 13.09
CA THR A 223 18.66 12.35 13.99
C THR A 223 18.63 11.66 15.33
#